data_cb0023146cdf0112b48eaae34b039337
#
_entry.id   cb0023146cdf0112b48eaae34b039337
#
_cell.length_a   1.000
_cell.length_b   1.000
_cell.length_c   1.000
_cell.angle_alpha   90.00
_cell.angle_beta   90.00
_cell.angle_gamma   90.00
#
_symmetry.space_group_name_H-M   'P 1'
#
loop_
_entity.id
_entity.type
_entity.pdbx_description
1 polymer ?
#
loop_
_entity_poly.entity_id
_entity_poly.type
_entity_poly.pdbx_seq_one_letter_code
_entity_poly.pdbx_strand_id
1 'polypeptide(L)'
;MSSEWVYSLADISAGFSIQQTLSQKVQLQSLKPLQFYFQYWDSFDEGLNRAGIRLWTEEQHERRLKLFFRDASGSIRSLSSGETLFRVDDIPSMEIRRKLQPLLEPRPLLPHLRIQRKRTPWIRKNMEGKKVLSLMLEQDLEFYRPIRFPGDVETETKPGLTLLRLQGVRGHFKALEEFKEWLEIRIGLLPLENDFFDHHLNLLEMGKGKKPKNERKPLHSNLDAPEAVCRVLGSQFEIMKNNLPGTL
;
A
#
# COMPACT_ATOMS: atom_id res chain seq x y z
N MET A 1 -18.78 11.60 -10.71
CA MET A 1 -17.45 11.28 -10.18
C MET A 1 -17.43 11.70 -8.73
N SER A 2 -17.02 10.86 -7.79
CA SER A 2 -16.78 11.28 -6.41
C SER A 2 -15.38 11.88 -6.39
N SER A 3 -15.27 13.17 -6.05
CA SER A 3 -13.98 13.81 -5.83
C SER A 3 -13.47 13.41 -4.45
N GLU A 4 -12.27 12.86 -4.40
CA GLU A 4 -11.58 12.45 -3.18
C GLU A 4 -10.21 13.13 -3.15
N TRP A 5 -9.84 13.69 -2.00
CA TRP A 5 -8.51 14.21 -1.71
C TRP A 5 -7.90 13.48 -0.55
N VAL A 6 -6.60 13.24 -0.64
CA VAL A 6 -5.83 12.56 0.40
C VAL A 6 -4.69 13.48 0.81
N TYR A 7 -4.53 13.68 2.11
CA TYR A 7 -3.47 14.49 2.70
C TYR A 7 -2.60 13.61 3.59
N SER A 8 -1.29 13.80 3.54
CA SER A 8 -0.36 13.17 4.47
C SER A 8 -0.17 14.06 5.68
N LEU A 9 -0.18 13.47 6.86
CA LEU A 9 0.15 14.13 8.13
C LEU A 9 1.53 13.69 8.57
N ALA A 10 2.28 14.62 9.20
CA ALA A 10 3.68 14.39 9.54
C ALA A 10 3.87 13.18 10.47
N ASP A 11 2.96 12.98 11.42
CA ASP A 11 3.03 11.89 12.39
C ASP A 11 1.65 11.61 13.04
N ILE A 12 1.63 10.66 13.98
CA ILE A 12 0.43 10.29 14.75
C ILE A 12 -0.03 11.46 15.65
N SER A 13 0.91 12.27 16.19
CA SER A 13 0.57 13.40 17.06
C SER A 13 -0.12 14.51 16.27
N ALA A 14 0.30 14.76 15.04
CA ALA A 14 -0.41 15.64 14.11
C ALA A 14 -1.84 15.15 13.83
N GLY A 15 -2.04 13.83 13.77
CA GLY A 15 -3.36 13.21 13.67
C GLY A 15 -4.27 13.53 14.86
N PHE A 16 -3.77 13.49 16.08
CA PHE A 16 -4.52 13.88 17.28
C PHE A 16 -4.85 15.38 17.31
N SER A 17 -3.88 16.22 16.99
CA SER A 17 -4.06 17.67 16.92
C SER A 17 -5.12 18.06 15.90
N ILE A 18 -5.09 17.45 14.72
CA ILE A 18 -6.13 17.65 13.70
C ILE A 18 -7.48 17.14 14.18
N GLN A 19 -7.54 15.97 14.80
CA GLN A 19 -8.79 15.43 15.34
C GLN A 19 -9.44 16.40 16.34
N GLN A 20 -8.65 16.97 17.23
CA GLN A 20 -9.12 17.96 18.21
C GLN A 20 -9.62 19.24 17.50
N THR A 21 -8.87 19.75 16.54
CA THR A 21 -9.24 20.93 15.75
C THR A 21 -10.52 20.71 14.95
N LEU A 22 -10.66 19.55 14.32
CA LEU A 22 -11.86 19.16 13.56
C LEU A 22 -13.08 19.05 14.47
N SER A 23 -12.93 18.46 15.66
CA SER A 23 -14.03 18.29 16.61
C SER A 23 -14.51 19.61 17.21
N GLN A 24 -13.62 20.57 17.41
CA GLN A 24 -13.93 21.87 18.04
C GLN A 24 -14.48 22.91 17.05
N LYS A 25 -13.94 22.97 15.83
CA LYS A 25 -14.22 24.06 14.89
C LYS A 25 -15.21 23.70 13.78
N VAL A 26 -15.39 22.42 13.53
CA VAL A 26 -16.26 21.95 12.45
C VAL A 26 -17.23 20.97 13.07
N GLN A 27 -18.53 21.22 12.97
CA GLN A 27 -19.59 20.32 13.50
C GLN A 27 -19.53 18.94 12.81
N LEU A 28 -18.47 18.19 13.10
CA LEU A 28 -18.24 16.85 12.59
C LEU A 28 -18.72 15.83 13.61
N GLN A 29 -19.55 14.94 13.16
CA GLN A 29 -19.98 13.78 13.94
C GLN A 29 -18.97 12.65 13.74
N SER A 30 -18.28 12.25 14.82
CA SER A 30 -17.42 11.07 14.81
C SER A 30 -18.27 9.80 14.75
N LEU A 31 -17.84 8.85 13.96
CA LEU A 31 -18.38 7.50 13.93
C LEU A 31 -17.40 6.54 14.61
N LYS A 32 -17.87 5.32 14.89
CA LYS A 32 -17.06 4.30 15.56
C LYS A 32 -15.79 4.00 14.74
N PRO A 33 -14.59 4.08 15.34
CA PRO A 33 -13.36 3.69 14.66
C PRO A 33 -13.37 2.20 14.30
N LEU A 34 -12.74 1.89 13.18
CA LEU A 34 -12.56 0.53 12.68
C LEU A 34 -11.07 0.23 12.59
N GLN A 35 -10.69 -0.99 12.94
CA GLN A 35 -9.34 -1.51 12.69
C GLN A 35 -9.42 -2.63 11.67
N PHE A 36 -8.45 -2.70 10.79
CA PHE A 36 -8.38 -3.71 9.76
C PHE A 36 -6.94 -3.85 9.27
N TYR A 37 -6.68 -4.97 8.57
CA TYR A 37 -5.40 -5.23 7.94
C TYR A 37 -5.53 -5.03 6.44
N PHE A 38 -4.58 -4.29 5.87
CA PHE A 38 -4.29 -4.32 4.45
C PHE A 38 -3.19 -5.32 4.17
N GLN A 39 -3.33 -6.06 3.09
CA GLN A 39 -2.26 -6.88 2.58
C GLN A 39 -2.15 -6.70 1.08
N TYR A 40 -0.99 -6.23 0.63
CA TYR A 40 -0.66 -6.10 -0.78
C TYR A 40 -0.09 -7.39 -1.31
N TRP A 41 -0.50 -7.70 -2.53
CA TRP A 41 -0.15 -8.92 -3.23
C TRP A 41 0.56 -8.59 -4.53
N ASP A 42 1.64 -9.32 -4.83
CA ASP A 42 2.37 -9.27 -6.09
C ASP A 42 3.10 -10.59 -6.32
N SER A 43 3.71 -10.77 -7.48
CA SER A 43 4.67 -11.84 -7.71
C SER A 43 6.02 -11.51 -7.05
N PHE A 44 6.90 -12.52 -6.93
CA PHE A 44 8.23 -12.33 -6.32
C PHE A 44 9.07 -11.28 -7.03
N ASP A 45 8.88 -11.11 -8.33
CA ASP A 45 9.57 -10.16 -9.19
C ASP A 45 8.82 -8.84 -9.38
N GLU A 46 7.78 -8.60 -8.58
CA GLU A 46 6.99 -7.36 -8.57
C GLU A 46 6.34 -7.04 -9.93
N GLY A 47 5.81 -8.07 -10.58
CA GLY A 47 5.20 -7.95 -11.91
C GLY A 47 4.03 -6.97 -11.96
N LEU A 48 3.17 -6.96 -10.94
CA LEU A 48 2.05 -6.02 -10.86
C LEU A 48 2.54 -4.59 -10.61
N ASN A 49 3.48 -4.43 -9.68
CA ASN A 49 4.06 -3.12 -9.35
C ASN A 49 4.69 -2.47 -10.59
N ARG A 50 5.48 -3.23 -11.35
CA ARG A 50 6.10 -2.76 -12.61
C ARG A 50 5.07 -2.38 -13.67
N ALA A 51 3.92 -3.05 -13.68
CA ALA A 51 2.80 -2.74 -14.59
C ALA A 51 1.91 -1.58 -14.10
N GLY A 52 2.24 -0.92 -12.98
CA GLY A 52 1.43 0.12 -12.39
C GLY A 52 0.11 -0.37 -11.77
N ILE A 53 0.00 -1.67 -11.54
CA ILE A 53 -1.18 -2.33 -11.00
C ILE A 53 -1.01 -2.55 -9.51
N ARG A 54 -2.11 -2.40 -8.74
CA ARG A 54 -2.14 -2.71 -7.30
C ARG A 54 -3.24 -3.71 -7.01
N LEU A 55 -2.87 -4.74 -6.27
CA LEU A 55 -3.80 -5.76 -5.77
C LEU A 55 -3.66 -5.82 -4.26
N TRP A 56 -4.76 -5.64 -3.52
CA TRP A 56 -4.73 -5.73 -2.06
C TRP A 56 -6.01 -6.31 -1.50
N THR A 57 -5.90 -6.87 -0.30
CA THR A 57 -7.02 -7.32 0.49
C THR A 57 -7.16 -6.44 1.74
N GLU A 58 -8.40 -6.17 2.13
CA GLU A 58 -8.76 -5.60 3.43
C GLU A 58 -9.45 -6.68 4.27
N GLU A 59 -8.88 -6.99 5.42
CA GLU A 59 -9.43 -7.95 6.38
C GLU A 59 -9.98 -7.19 7.59
N GLN A 60 -11.28 -7.35 7.86
CA GLN A 60 -11.94 -6.84 9.06
C GLN A 60 -12.10 -7.95 10.11
N HIS A 61 -12.39 -7.58 11.36
CA HIS A 61 -12.49 -8.49 12.51
C HIS A 61 -13.35 -9.76 12.31
N GLU A 62 -14.28 -9.75 11.38
CA GLU A 62 -15.15 -10.89 11.08
C GLU A 62 -14.61 -11.81 9.97
N ARG A 63 -13.32 -11.75 9.66
CA ARG A 63 -12.67 -12.48 8.55
C ARG A 63 -13.30 -12.23 7.18
N ARG A 64 -14.00 -11.13 7.02
CA ARG A 64 -14.51 -10.71 5.71
C ARG A 64 -13.37 -10.07 4.94
N LEU A 65 -12.86 -10.81 3.97
CA LEU A 65 -11.88 -10.31 3.03
C LEU A 65 -12.58 -9.57 1.90
N LYS A 66 -12.15 -8.34 1.67
CA LYS A 66 -12.48 -7.59 0.45
C LYS A 66 -11.23 -7.47 -0.38
N LEU A 67 -11.32 -7.89 -1.63
CA LEU A 67 -10.27 -7.74 -2.60
C LEU A 67 -10.46 -6.44 -3.37
N PHE A 68 -9.40 -5.70 -3.53
CA PHE A 68 -9.36 -4.48 -4.31
C PHE A 68 -8.32 -4.62 -5.42
N PHE A 69 -8.68 -4.09 -6.57
CA PHE A 69 -7.84 -4.04 -7.74
C PHE A 69 -7.82 -2.61 -8.27
N ARG A 70 -6.63 -2.04 -8.47
CA ARG A 70 -6.42 -0.76 -9.15
C ARG A 70 -5.59 -1.03 -10.40
N ASP A 71 -6.10 -0.63 -11.54
CA ASP A 71 -5.37 -0.72 -12.80
C ASP A 71 -4.42 0.48 -12.99
N ALA A 72 -3.61 0.41 -14.04
CA ALA A 72 -2.63 1.46 -14.37
C ALA A 72 -3.28 2.83 -14.69
N SER A 73 -4.57 2.86 -15.01
CA SER A 73 -5.32 4.12 -15.19
C SER A 73 -5.79 4.74 -13.87
N GLY A 74 -5.57 4.06 -12.74
CA GLY A 74 -6.02 4.48 -11.43
C GLY A 74 -7.45 4.07 -11.08
N SER A 75 -8.15 3.32 -11.95
CA SER A 75 -9.51 2.84 -11.69
C SER A 75 -9.49 1.75 -10.63
N ILE A 76 -10.30 1.92 -9.57
CA ILE A 76 -10.38 0.99 -8.45
C ILE A 76 -11.67 0.19 -8.52
N ARG A 77 -11.57 -1.12 -8.38
CA ARG A 77 -12.70 -2.05 -8.25
C ARG A 77 -12.58 -2.84 -6.96
N SER A 78 -13.69 -3.05 -6.29
CA SER A 78 -13.76 -3.90 -5.09
C SER A 78 -14.58 -5.14 -5.37
N LEU A 79 -14.13 -6.27 -4.85
CA LEU A 79 -14.74 -7.58 -4.97
C LEU A 79 -14.88 -8.20 -3.58
N SER A 80 -15.91 -8.98 -3.35
CA SER A 80 -15.96 -9.82 -2.15
C SER A 80 -15.06 -11.04 -2.40
N SER A 81 -14.10 -11.28 -1.51
CA SER A 81 -13.29 -12.49 -1.50
C SER A 81 -13.58 -13.25 -0.22
N GLY A 82 -13.76 -14.55 -0.32
CA GLY A 82 -13.96 -15.41 0.87
C GLY A 82 -12.67 -16.05 1.37
N GLU A 83 -11.60 -16.00 0.59
CA GLU A 83 -10.39 -16.80 0.82
C GLU A 83 -9.11 -16.01 0.57
N THR A 84 -8.01 -16.54 1.12
CA THR A 84 -6.67 -16.00 0.91
C THR A 84 -6.24 -16.24 -0.54
N LEU A 85 -5.56 -15.27 -1.13
CA LEU A 85 -5.06 -15.36 -2.49
C LEU A 85 -3.71 -16.08 -2.52
N PHE A 86 -3.54 -17.06 -3.41
CA PHE A 86 -2.28 -17.72 -3.70
C PHE A 86 -1.94 -17.69 -5.19
N ARG A 87 -2.96 -17.70 -6.03
CA ARG A 87 -2.81 -17.74 -7.49
C ARG A 87 -3.79 -16.76 -8.14
N VAL A 88 -3.53 -16.48 -9.40
CA VAL A 88 -4.43 -15.64 -10.20
C VAL A 88 -5.85 -16.22 -10.28
N ASP A 89 -5.98 -17.55 -10.21
CA ASP A 89 -7.26 -18.25 -10.25
C ASP A 89 -8.15 -18.03 -9.02
N ASP A 90 -7.55 -17.67 -7.88
CA ASP A 90 -8.28 -17.37 -6.64
C ASP A 90 -9.00 -16.02 -6.71
N ILE A 91 -8.72 -15.20 -7.74
CA ILE A 91 -9.38 -13.92 -7.94
C ILE A 91 -10.81 -14.14 -8.45
N PRO A 92 -11.85 -13.64 -7.73
CA PRO A 92 -13.24 -13.94 -8.06
C PRO A 92 -13.70 -13.46 -9.44
N SER A 93 -13.08 -12.41 -9.98
CA SER A 93 -13.46 -11.79 -11.25
C SER A 93 -12.67 -12.35 -12.42
N MET A 94 -13.37 -12.99 -13.36
CA MET A 94 -12.77 -13.48 -14.61
C MET A 94 -12.12 -12.35 -15.43
N GLU A 95 -12.72 -11.16 -15.45
CA GLU A 95 -12.17 -10.01 -16.18
C GLU A 95 -10.82 -9.58 -15.60
N ILE A 96 -10.72 -9.52 -14.26
CA ILE A 96 -9.47 -9.16 -13.59
C ILE A 96 -8.44 -10.29 -13.75
N ARG A 97 -8.85 -11.57 -13.62
CA ARG A 97 -7.97 -12.71 -13.88
C ARG A 97 -7.30 -12.62 -15.25
N ARG A 98 -8.08 -12.41 -16.31
CA ARG A 98 -7.54 -12.28 -17.68
C ARG A 98 -6.53 -11.14 -17.83
N LYS A 99 -6.70 -10.05 -17.11
CA LYS A 99 -5.74 -8.92 -17.11
C LYS A 99 -4.44 -9.25 -16.37
N LEU A 100 -4.55 -10.01 -15.28
CA LEU A 100 -3.41 -10.31 -14.42
C LEU A 100 -2.65 -11.57 -14.84
N GLN A 101 -3.32 -12.52 -15.49
CA GLN A 101 -2.76 -13.79 -15.92
C GLN A 101 -1.42 -13.65 -16.68
N PRO A 102 -1.28 -12.78 -17.70
CA PRO A 102 0.00 -12.61 -18.41
C PRO A 102 1.14 -12.07 -17.55
N LEU A 103 0.81 -11.39 -16.45
CA LEU A 103 1.78 -10.76 -15.54
C LEU A 103 2.20 -11.70 -14.41
N LEU A 104 1.33 -12.62 -14.03
CA LEU A 104 1.51 -13.47 -12.85
C LEU A 104 1.87 -14.92 -13.19
N GLU A 105 1.33 -15.50 -14.26
CA GLU A 105 1.61 -16.90 -14.58
C GLU A 105 3.05 -17.13 -15.06
N PRO A 106 3.66 -18.22 -14.59
CA PRO A 106 3.20 -19.25 -13.64
C PRO A 106 3.45 -18.90 -12.16
N ARG A 107 3.65 -17.64 -11.82
CA ARG A 107 4.12 -17.17 -10.51
C ARG A 107 2.98 -17.14 -9.49
N PRO A 108 3.24 -17.54 -8.23
CA PRO A 108 2.29 -17.36 -7.15
C PRO A 108 2.15 -15.88 -6.75
N LEU A 109 0.99 -15.55 -6.20
CA LEU A 109 0.77 -14.30 -5.47
C LEU A 109 1.39 -14.39 -4.09
N LEU A 110 2.24 -13.46 -3.75
CA LEU A 110 2.94 -13.37 -2.48
C LEU A 110 2.54 -12.12 -1.72
N PRO A 111 2.47 -12.18 -0.39
CA PRO A 111 2.25 -11.00 0.43
C PRO A 111 3.49 -10.10 0.43
N HIS A 112 3.39 -8.90 -0.12
CA HIS A 112 4.50 -7.96 -0.21
C HIS A 112 4.57 -6.98 0.93
N LEU A 113 3.41 -6.57 1.45
CA LEU A 113 3.30 -5.57 2.50
C LEU A 113 2.03 -5.84 3.31
N ARG A 114 2.14 -5.87 4.63
CA ARG A 114 1.01 -5.92 5.54
C ARG A 114 0.99 -4.67 6.42
N ILE A 115 -0.18 -4.06 6.54
CA ILE A 115 -0.40 -2.82 7.27
C ILE A 115 -1.57 -3.02 8.21
N GLN A 116 -1.37 -2.78 9.50
CA GLN A 116 -2.46 -2.65 10.46
C GLN A 116 -2.90 -1.19 10.49
N ARG A 117 -4.13 -0.91 10.12
CA ARG A 117 -4.66 0.44 10.00
C ARG A 117 -5.89 0.66 10.87
N LYS A 118 -5.88 1.79 11.56
CA LYS A 118 -7.07 2.33 12.24
C LYS A 118 -7.68 3.40 11.37
N ARG A 119 -8.98 3.29 11.12
CA ARG A 119 -9.77 4.25 10.34
C ARG A 119 -10.81 4.88 11.27
N THR A 120 -10.75 6.20 11.41
CA THR A 120 -11.72 6.98 12.20
C THR A 120 -12.53 7.84 11.24
N PRO A 121 -13.78 7.49 10.95
CA PRO A 121 -14.62 8.27 10.04
C PRO A 121 -15.35 9.40 10.78
N TRP A 122 -15.52 10.54 10.08
CA TRP A 122 -16.39 11.64 10.48
C TRP A 122 -17.28 12.04 9.32
N ILE A 123 -18.45 12.55 9.68
CA ILE A 123 -19.39 13.09 8.73
C ILE A 123 -19.81 14.50 9.15
N ARG A 124 -19.97 15.38 8.19
CA ARG A 124 -20.66 16.65 8.36
C ARG A 124 -22.08 16.53 7.82
N LYS A 125 -23.04 17.02 8.58
CA LYS A 125 -24.44 17.10 8.18
C LYS A 125 -24.83 18.56 7.98
N ASN A 126 -25.79 18.83 7.09
CA ASN A 126 -26.44 20.14 6.97
C ASN A 126 -27.55 20.27 8.01
N MET A 127 -28.23 21.44 8.01
CA MET A 127 -29.34 21.72 8.94
C MET A 127 -30.51 20.74 8.78
N GLU A 128 -30.65 20.12 7.61
CA GLU A 128 -31.69 19.10 7.36
C GLU A 128 -31.25 17.69 7.81
N GLY A 129 -30.10 17.54 8.45
CA GLY A 129 -29.53 16.25 8.85
C GLY A 129 -28.92 15.41 7.73
N LYS A 130 -28.87 15.93 6.50
CA LYS A 130 -28.27 15.22 5.35
C LYS A 130 -26.75 15.28 5.40
N LYS A 131 -26.09 14.16 5.10
CA LYS A 131 -24.62 14.09 4.97
C LYS A 131 -24.18 14.95 3.78
N VAL A 132 -23.27 15.89 4.01
CA VAL A 132 -22.72 16.79 2.98
C VAL A 132 -21.22 16.57 2.74
N LEU A 133 -20.53 16.00 3.74
CA LEU A 133 -19.09 15.77 3.69
C LEU A 133 -18.73 14.52 4.47
N SER A 134 -17.69 13.82 4.04
CA SER A 134 -17.08 12.70 4.74
C SER A 134 -15.59 12.94 4.88
N LEU A 135 -15.09 12.78 6.10
CA LEU A 135 -13.67 12.73 6.38
C LEU A 135 -13.32 11.37 6.95
N MET A 136 -12.08 10.98 6.76
CA MET A 136 -11.56 9.73 7.25
C MET A 136 -10.10 9.90 7.63
N LEU A 137 -9.80 9.78 8.92
CA LEU A 137 -8.44 9.70 9.40
C LEU A 137 -8.02 8.23 9.38
N GLU A 138 -6.98 7.93 8.64
CA GLU A 138 -6.36 6.62 8.55
C GLU A 138 -4.98 6.69 9.19
N GLN A 139 -4.75 5.85 10.19
CA GLN A 139 -3.50 5.77 10.92
C GLN A 139 -2.94 4.36 10.77
N ASP A 140 -1.79 4.24 10.14
CA ASP A 140 -1.06 2.99 10.05
C ASP A 140 -0.36 2.75 11.39
N LEU A 141 -0.90 1.83 12.18
CA LEU A 141 -0.39 1.47 13.49
C LEU A 141 0.95 0.76 13.35
N GLU A 142 0.99 -0.18 12.43
CA GLU A 142 2.15 -1.01 12.11
C GLU A 142 2.16 -1.32 10.62
N PHE A 143 3.34 -1.43 10.04
CA PHE A 143 3.52 -2.02 8.73
C PHE A 143 4.81 -2.82 8.68
N TYR A 144 4.80 -3.92 7.92
CA TYR A 144 5.94 -4.80 7.76
C TYR A 144 5.84 -5.60 6.47
N ARG A 145 6.97 -6.16 6.06
CA ARG A 145 7.02 -7.12 4.96
C ARG A 145 6.87 -8.53 5.53
N PRO A 146 5.80 -9.28 5.18
CA PRO A 146 5.63 -10.64 5.63
C PRO A 146 6.77 -11.57 5.16
N ILE A 147 7.03 -12.62 5.91
CA ILE A 147 7.90 -13.71 5.49
C ILE A 147 7.24 -14.40 4.28
N ARG A 148 7.96 -14.50 3.18
CA ARG A 148 7.48 -15.08 1.92
C ARG A 148 8.12 -16.44 1.65
N PHE A 149 9.36 -16.61 2.10
CA PHE A 149 10.17 -17.79 1.83
C PHE A 149 10.94 -18.25 3.07
N PRO A 150 11.28 -19.55 3.15
CA PRO A 150 12.19 -20.04 4.18
C PRO A 150 13.53 -19.26 4.13
N GLY A 151 13.92 -18.69 5.26
CA GLY A 151 15.13 -17.86 5.37
C GLY A 151 14.92 -16.35 5.22
N ASP A 152 13.72 -15.90 4.85
CA ASP A 152 13.36 -14.49 4.99
C ASP A 152 13.37 -14.10 6.47
N VAL A 153 13.86 -12.92 6.77
CA VAL A 153 13.76 -12.32 8.10
C VAL A 153 12.58 -11.38 8.09
N GLU A 154 11.72 -11.51 9.10
CA GLU A 154 10.62 -10.57 9.29
C GLU A 154 11.20 -9.15 9.45
N THR A 155 10.69 -8.21 8.69
CA THR A 155 11.12 -6.81 8.85
C THR A 155 10.52 -6.26 10.13
N GLU A 156 11.31 -5.48 10.87
CA GLU A 156 10.80 -4.76 12.03
C GLU A 156 9.54 -3.97 11.67
N THR A 157 8.53 -4.08 12.52
CA THR A 157 7.33 -3.27 12.41
C THR A 157 7.68 -1.80 12.61
N LYS A 158 7.17 -0.94 11.76
CA LYS A 158 7.41 0.50 11.82
C LYS A 158 6.09 1.24 11.95
N PRO A 159 6.07 2.40 12.64
CA PRO A 159 4.94 3.31 12.55
C PRO A 159 4.81 3.79 11.10
N GLY A 160 3.60 3.72 10.57
CA GLY A 160 3.33 4.07 9.19
C GLY A 160 2.82 5.51 9.03
N LEU A 161 2.10 5.71 7.95
CA LEU A 161 1.52 6.99 7.59
C LEU A 161 0.28 7.32 8.40
N THR A 162 0.07 8.60 8.62
CA THR A 162 -1.22 9.14 9.02
C THR A 162 -1.79 9.93 7.85
N LEU A 163 -2.96 9.53 7.38
CA LEU A 163 -3.61 10.09 6.21
C LEU A 163 -4.97 10.68 6.58
N LEU A 164 -5.30 11.83 6.02
CA LEU A 164 -6.64 12.41 6.08
C LEU A 164 -7.25 12.34 4.68
N ARG A 165 -8.36 11.59 4.55
CA ARG A 165 -9.14 11.52 3.31
C ARG A 165 -10.36 12.41 3.41
N LEU A 166 -10.54 13.24 2.41
CA LEU A 166 -11.70 14.10 2.25
C LEU A 166 -12.52 13.60 1.05
N GLN A 167 -13.77 13.28 1.29
CA GLN A 167 -14.68 12.80 0.26
C GLN A 167 -15.94 13.63 0.18
N GLY A 168 -16.24 14.13 -0.99
CA GLY A 168 -17.44 14.89 -1.28
C GLY A 168 -18.68 14.00 -1.42
N VAL A 169 -19.82 14.54 -1.04
CA VAL A 169 -21.11 13.94 -1.30
C VAL A 169 -21.72 14.58 -2.55
N ARG A 170 -22.28 13.74 -3.43
CA ARG A 170 -22.90 14.23 -4.67
C ARG A 170 -23.92 15.32 -4.39
N GLY A 171 -23.82 16.44 -5.09
CA GLY A 171 -24.68 17.60 -4.92
C GLY A 171 -24.20 18.64 -3.90
N HIS A 172 -23.11 18.37 -3.16
CA HIS A 172 -22.57 19.26 -2.12
C HIS A 172 -21.11 19.68 -2.41
N PHE A 173 -20.80 19.98 -3.67
CA PHE A 173 -19.43 20.33 -4.09
C PHE A 173 -18.91 21.60 -3.43
N LYS A 174 -19.77 22.60 -3.20
CA LYS A 174 -19.37 23.84 -2.52
C LYS A 174 -18.82 23.58 -1.12
N ALA A 175 -19.52 22.77 -0.34
CA ALA A 175 -19.08 22.41 1.00
C ALA A 175 -17.75 21.63 1.00
N LEU A 176 -17.50 20.87 -0.05
CA LEU A 176 -16.26 20.14 -0.26
C LEU A 176 -15.10 21.08 -0.56
N GLU A 177 -15.27 22.00 -1.51
CA GLU A 177 -14.22 22.98 -1.89
C GLU A 177 -13.89 23.93 -0.74
N GLU A 178 -14.88 24.46 -0.03
CA GLU A 178 -14.68 25.28 1.16
C GLU A 178 -13.87 24.54 2.25
N PHE A 179 -14.16 23.25 2.43
CA PHE A 179 -13.46 22.45 3.43
C PHE A 179 -12.04 22.09 2.99
N LYS A 180 -11.84 21.80 1.71
CA LYS A 180 -10.55 21.58 1.10
C LYS A 180 -9.65 22.82 1.27
N GLU A 181 -10.15 23.99 0.87
CA GLU A 181 -9.45 25.26 1.03
C GLU A 181 -9.07 25.53 2.48
N TRP A 182 -9.97 25.22 3.42
CA TRP A 182 -9.69 25.35 4.85
C TRP A 182 -8.56 24.44 5.30
N LEU A 183 -8.52 23.15 4.84
CA LEU A 183 -7.43 22.23 5.15
C LEU A 183 -6.09 22.71 4.57
N GLU A 184 -6.08 23.19 3.35
CA GLU A 184 -4.86 23.58 2.66
C GLU A 184 -4.33 24.95 3.15
N ILE A 185 -5.18 25.95 3.30
CA ILE A 185 -4.75 27.32 3.65
C ILE A 185 -4.63 27.51 5.17
N ARG A 186 -5.60 27.03 5.95
CA ARG A 186 -5.64 27.29 7.40
C ARG A 186 -4.89 26.27 8.23
N ILE A 187 -4.88 25.02 7.79
CA ILE A 187 -4.17 23.92 8.47
C ILE A 187 -2.80 23.70 7.85
N GLY A 188 -2.61 24.07 6.58
CA GLY A 188 -1.35 23.92 5.85
C GLY A 188 -1.10 22.50 5.36
N LEU A 189 -2.16 21.71 5.13
CA LEU A 189 -2.02 20.35 4.61
C LEU A 189 -1.71 20.39 3.12
N LEU A 190 -0.78 19.53 2.71
CA LEU A 190 -0.46 19.32 1.31
C LEU A 190 -1.12 18.02 0.81
N PRO A 191 -1.79 18.06 -0.36
CA PRO A 191 -2.30 16.87 -0.99
C PRO A 191 -1.21 15.82 -1.22
N LEU A 192 -1.52 14.56 -1.01
CA LEU A 192 -0.62 13.47 -1.31
C LEU A 192 -0.61 13.22 -2.82
N GLU A 193 0.52 13.47 -3.47
CA GLU A 193 0.68 13.29 -4.91
C GLU A 193 0.95 11.84 -5.31
N ASN A 194 1.62 11.10 -4.42
CA ASN A 194 2.07 9.73 -4.69
C ASN A 194 1.16 8.68 -4.07
N ASP A 195 1.23 7.49 -4.65
CA ASP A 195 0.59 6.31 -4.06
C ASP A 195 1.18 6.00 -2.69
N PHE A 196 0.31 5.85 -1.69
CA PHE A 196 0.73 5.51 -0.32
C PHE A 196 1.43 4.14 -0.25
N PHE A 197 1.15 3.21 -1.17
CA PHE A 197 1.88 1.95 -1.29
C PHE A 197 3.36 2.17 -1.61
N ASP A 198 3.65 3.00 -2.60
CA ASP A 198 5.03 3.33 -2.98
C ASP A 198 5.76 4.02 -1.82
N HIS A 199 5.06 4.85 -1.05
CA HIS A 199 5.63 5.46 0.14
C HIS A 199 6.04 4.43 1.19
N HIS A 200 5.19 3.43 1.49
CA HIS A 200 5.52 2.36 2.43
C HIS A 200 6.68 1.49 1.94
N LEU A 201 6.70 1.15 0.65
CA LEU A 201 7.82 0.41 0.07
C LEU A 201 9.13 1.17 0.22
N ASN A 202 9.15 2.47 -0.09
CA ASN A 202 10.32 3.32 0.08
C ASN A 202 10.79 3.37 1.54
N LEU A 203 9.87 3.45 2.51
CA LEU A 203 10.22 3.41 3.94
C LEU A 203 10.84 2.08 4.35
N LEU A 204 10.38 0.96 3.79
CA LEU A 204 10.97 -0.36 4.03
C LEU A 204 12.35 -0.50 3.37
N GLU A 205 12.56 0.12 2.22
CA GLU A 205 13.83 0.08 1.49
C GLU A 205 14.88 1.00 2.10
N MET A 206 14.49 2.16 2.61
CA MET A 206 15.39 3.07 3.34
C MET A 206 16.02 2.43 4.59
N GLY A 207 15.34 1.45 5.20
CA GLY A 207 15.90 0.66 6.30
C GLY A 207 16.87 -0.44 5.87
N LYS A 208 16.86 -0.81 4.60
CA LYS A 208 17.83 -1.74 4.03
C LYS A 208 18.98 -0.89 3.52
N GLY A 209 20.12 -0.93 4.22
CA GLY A 209 21.38 -0.43 3.66
C GLY A 209 21.43 -0.89 2.21
N LYS A 210 21.81 0.01 1.29
CA LYS A 210 21.87 -0.28 -0.15
C LYS A 210 22.37 -1.70 -0.34
N LYS A 211 21.49 -2.59 -0.86
CA LYS A 211 21.99 -3.91 -1.30
C LYS A 211 23.22 -3.61 -2.12
N PRO A 212 24.37 -4.23 -1.82
CA PRO A 212 25.51 -4.05 -2.67
C PRO A 212 24.99 -4.34 -4.08
N LYS A 213 25.04 -3.35 -4.97
CA LYS A 213 24.88 -3.63 -6.39
C LYS A 213 25.73 -4.86 -6.60
N ASN A 214 25.16 -5.93 -7.14
CA ASN A 214 25.95 -7.06 -7.63
C ASN A 214 26.84 -6.50 -8.74
N GLU A 215 27.85 -5.75 -8.34
CA GLU A 215 28.91 -5.34 -9.22
C GLU A 215 29.57 -6.65 -9.60
N ARG A 216 29.26 -7.09 -10.80
CA ARG A 216 30.04 -8.15 -11.44
C ARG A 216 31.46 -7.66 -11.37
N LYS A 217 32.24 -8.17 -10.41
CA LYS A 217 33.63 -7.83 -10.32
C LYS A 217 34.25 -8.21 -11.67
N PRO A 218 34.78 -7.25 -12.43
CA PRO A 218 35.29 -7.54 -13.74
C PRO A 218 36.34 -8.64 -13.60
N LEU A 219 36.35 -9.60 -14.52
CA LEU A 219 37.39 -10.57 -14.61
C LEU A 219 38.62 -9.80 -15.06
N HIS A 220 39.62 -9.70 -14.20
CA HIS A 220 40.89 -9.10 -14.58
C HIS A 220 41.67 -10.06 -15.50
N SER A 221 42.33 -9.53 -16.51
CA SER A 221 43.13 -10.30 -17.49
C SER A 221 44.26 -11.14 -16.88
N ASN A 222 44.58 -10.88 -15.60
CA ASN A 222 45.67 -11.55 -14.88
C ASN A 222 45.23 -12.76 -14.05
N LEU A 223 43.93 -13.14 -14.12
CA LEU A 223 43.46 -14.33 -13.44
C LEU A 223 43.84 -15.58 -14.24
N ASP A 224 44.32 -16.61 -13.55
CA ASP A 224 44.49 -17.91 -14.19
C ASP A 224 43.11 -18.54 -14.49
N ALA A 225 43.07 -19.48 -15.40
CA ALA A 225 41.82 -20.07 -15.86
C ALA A 225 41.03 -20.74 -14.75
N PRO A 226 41.60 -21.51 -13.79
CA PRO A 226 40.90 -22.06 -12.65
C PRO A 226 40.29 -20.99 -11.76
N GLU A 227 41.01 -19.92 -11.44
CA GLU A 227 40.53 -18.83 -10.59
C GLU A 227 39.40 -18.05 -11.28
N ALA A 228 39.49 -17.79 -12.57
CA ALA A 228 38.44 -17.17 -13.37
C ALA A 228 37.17 -18.02 -13.36
N VAL A 229 37.29 -19.34 -13.54
CA VAL A 229 36.16 -20.28 -13.50
C VAL A 229 35.50 -20.29 -12.11
N CYS A 230 36.30 -20.40 -11.04
CA CYS A 230 35.79 -20.37 -9.67
C CYS A 230 35.05 -19.06 -9.37
N ARG A 231 35.53 -17.92 -9.85
CA ARG A 231 34.91 -16.61 -9.65
C ARG A 231 33.58 -16.50 -10.41
N VAL A 232 33.53 -16.99 -11.66
CA VAL A 232 32.29 -17.02 -12.46
C VAL A 232 31.26 -17.95 -11.81
N LEU A 233 31.66 -19.17 -11.45
CA LEU A 233 30.77 -20.14 -10.80
C LEU A 233 30.27 -19.63 -9.46
N GLY A 234 31.13 -19.03 -8.62
CA GLY A 234 30.74 -18.41 -7.37
C GLY A 234 29.69 -17.29 -7.56
N SER A 235 29.92 -16.43 -8.57
CA SER A 235 28.94 -15.39 -8.92
C SER A 235 27.60 -15.97 -9.39
N GLN A 236 27.63 -17.02 -10.23
CA GLN A 236 26.39 -17.69 -10.67
C GLN A 236 25.68 -18.38 -9.51
N PHE A 237 26.44 -19.00 -8.61
CA PHE A 237 25.88 -19.64 -7.42
C PHE A 237 25.18 -18.64 -6.48
N GLU A 238 25.78 -17.46 -6.26
CA GLU A 238 25.14 -16.39 -5.49
C GLU A 238 23.87 -15.86 -6.18
N ILE A 239 23.88 -15.74 -7.52
CA ILE A 239 22.68 -15.36 -8.28
C ILE A 239 21.59 -16.45 -8.12
N MET A 240 21.95 -17.72 -8.24
CA MET A 240 21.03 -18.83 -8.03
C MET A 240 20.46 -18.83 -6.62
N LYS A 241 21.32 -18.70 -5.60
CA LYS A 241 20.92 -18.63 -4.19
C LYS A 241 19.97 -17.48 -3.92
N ASN A 242 20.23 -16.31 -4.51
CA ASN A 242 19.36 -15.14 -4.37
C ASN A 242 18.02 -15.28 -5.12
N ASN A 243 17.97 -16.15 -6.14
CA ASN A 243 16.75 -16.43 -6.91
C ASN A 243 16.01 -17.70 -6.42
N LEU A 244 16.65 -18.54 -5.61
CA LEU A 244 16.06 -19.78 -5.09
C LEU A 244 14.68 -19.54 -4.40
N PRO A 245 14.51 -18.48 -3.59
CA PRO A 245 13.21 -18.17 -3.00
C PRO A 245 12.09 -17.91 -4.00
N GLY A 246 12.41 -17.63 -5.25
CA GLY A 246 11.42 -17.37 -6.32
C GLY A 246 11.11 -18.58 -7.19
N THR A 247 11.76 -19.72 -6.97
CA THR A 247 11.66 -20.93 -7.82
C THR A 247 10.98 -22.11 -7.12
N LEU A 248 10.71 -22.02 -5.84
CA LEU A 248 9.93 -22.96 -5.03
C LEU A 248 8.50 -22.45 -4.83
#